data_e8c03da65bed2b3d361a723ca7eb7beb
#
_entry.id   e8c03da65bed2b3d361a723ca7eb7beb
#
_cell.length_a   1.000
_cell.length_b   1.000
_cell.length_c   1.000
_cell.angle_alpha   90.00
_cell.angle_beta   90.00
_cell.angle_gamma   90.00
#
_symmetry.space_group_name_H-M   'P 1'
#
loop_
_entity.id
_entity.type
_entity.pdbx_description
1 polymer ?
#
loop_
_entity_poly.entity_id
_entity_poly.type
_entity_poly.pdbx_seq_one_letter_code
_entity_poly.pdbx_strand_id
1 'polypeptide(L)'
;MKKYSVLMYNFNDYEIMREPKEVDPECEYIYVTDNPKYHNETKVWKVIVDKDLDGLSAFDKCYSVRFNLFKYTTTPVCIYLDGSVQIYKKLTKLYNDFTNSGCELGLIIHPLRFSIAKEYDIWEQCRNYPSEQKQKCLKAMSAMGYDFNYKGLYEMTVRIVKNTDRNKMIDQACFDLLKKLGTSDKIERLDQTAYSFLMNHLYNDTKVFPMSEQIIHSEYMKWCIHKKPNINPILANTDKRSEGFLFDKLVKLYKIFDTDFKKLPVPTVKRDAIISMTSWKKRIHTVPYTIYSLLKNCPGYKIVLTLCTEEFPNKEKDLPKDLLDMTNNDYVEILWVKDNTYTFKKMLPTMKKYPNVPIITADDGVRYYRNYAEELYQIWLDNPEKIISYNNWNRMGITFGGGGSGILFPPNCFKEYTLTPKIIETKHDDFYYGCLAKKAGIDWYIINDVPRDSNFESIDSVYSVSNKFYINENDLCKVILDELGMK
;
A
#
# COMPACT_ATOMS: atom_id res chain seq x y z
N MET A 1 -26.56 14.39 -22.51
CA MET A 1 -25.11 14.57 -22.76
C MET A 1 -24.37 13.81 -21.68
N LYS A 2 -23.31 13.07 -22.00
CA LYS A 2 -22.52 12.35 -21.00
C LYS A 2 -21.77 13.34 -20.12
N LYS A 3 -21.73 13.08 -18.81
CA LYS A 3 -21.05 13.97 -17.84
C LYS A 3 -19.55 13.80 -17.85
N TYR A 4 -19.08 12.57 -18.08
CA TYR A 4 -17.66 12.22 -18.14
C TYR A 4 -17.42 11.04 -19.04
N SER A 5 -16.18 10.79 -19.38
CA SER A 5 -15.76 9.59 -20.09
C SER A 5 -14.77 8.77 -19.28
N VAL A 6 -14.73 7.48 -19.56
CA VAL A 6 -13.65 6.57 -19.17
C VAL A 6 -12.94 6.14 -20.45
N LEU A 7 -11.62 6.27 -20.47
CA LEU A 7 -10.80 5.90 -21.60
C LEU A 7 -9.75 4.86 -21.20
N MET A 8 -9.72 3.78 -21.95
CA MET A 8 -8.67 2.75 -21.92
C MET A 8 -8.09 2.56 -23.29
N TYR A 9 -6.88 1.99 -23.35
CA TYR A 9 -6.31 1.53 -24.61
C TYR A 9 -5.70 0.14 -24.49
N ASN A 10 -5.58 -0.54 -25.65
CA ASN A 10 -4.90 -1.83 -25.74
C ASN A 10 -4.32 -2.00 -27.15
N PHE A 11 -3.02 -2.10 -27.24
CA PHE A 11 -2.30 -2.28 -28.49
C PHE A 11 -1.57 -3.62 -28.50
N ASN A 12 -1.47 -4.23 -29.70
CA ASN A 12 -0.84 -5.54 -29.91
C ASN A 12 -1.44 -6.66 -29.03
N ASP A 13 -2.74 -6.56 -28.70
CA ASP A 13 -3.42 -7.50 -27.79
C ASP A 13 -2.66 -7.73 -26.47
N TYR A 14 -2.02 -6.67 -25.97
CA TYR A 14 -1.27 -6.76 -24.71
C TYR A 14 -2.16 -7.11 -23.51
N GLU A 15 -3.42 -6.63 -23.54
CA GLU A 15 -4.44 -6.93 -22.52
C GLU A 15 -5.67 -7.60 -23.13
N ILE A 16 -6.51 -8.16 -22.29
CA ILE A 16 -7.88 -8.53 -22.64
C ILE A 16 -8.81 -7.35 -22.37
N MET A 17 -9.83 -7.17 -23.21
CA MET A 17 -10.88 -6.19 -22.93
C MET A 17 -11.72 -6.68 -21.74
N ARG A 18 -11.99 -5.78 -20.80
CA ARG A 18 -12.81 -6.04 -19.63
C ARG A 18 -14.02 -5.13 -19.62
N GLU A 19 -15.21 -5.71 -19.70
CA GLU A 19 -16.47 -4.97 -19.59
C GLU A 19 -16.64 -4.43 -18.17
N PRO A 20 -17.09 -3.18 -17.97
CA PRO A 20 -17.50 -2.69 -16.66
C PRO A 20 -18.57 -3.62 -16.07
N LYS A 21 -18.45 -3.97 -14.80
CA LYS A 21 -19.44 -4.80 -14.10
C LYS A 21 -20.75 -4.04 -13.84
N GLU A 22 -20.66 -2.74 -13.58
CA GLU A 22 -21.77 -1.81 -13.57
C GLU A 22 -21.55 -0.72 -14.62
N VAL A 23 -22.53 -0.52 -15.48
CA VAL A 23 -22.51 0.53 -16.50
C VAL A 23 -23.17 1.79 -15.97
N ASP A 24 -22.46 2.91 -16.07
CA ASP A 24 -23.00 4.23 -15.71
C ASP A 24 -23.60 4.88 -16.97
N PRO A 25 -24.93 5.18 -16.98
CA PRO A 25 -25.56 5.82 -18.13
C PRO A 25 -25.05 7.26 -18.38
N GLU A 26 -24.42 7.90 -17.38
CA GLU A 26 -23.85 9.24 -17.50
C GLU A 26 -22.41 9.24 -18.04
N CYS A 27 -21.79 8.07 -18.15
CA CYS A 27 -20.41 7.86 -18.63
C CYS A 27 -20.38 7.47 -20.11
N GLU A 28 -19.40 7.99 -20.86
CA GLU A 28 -18.99 7.47 -22.18
C GLU A 28 -17.79 6.55 -21.98
N TYR A 29 -17.90 5.28 -22.36
CA TYR A 29 -16.81 4.30 -22.25
C TYR A 29 -16.08 4.19 -23.59
N ILE A 30 -14.78 4.47 -23.63
CA ILE A 30 -13.95 4.54 -24.84
C ILE A 30 -12.78 3.56 -24.75
N TYR A 31 -12.62 2.76 -25.77
CA TYR A 31 -11.55 1.78 -25.87
C TYR A 31 -10.77 1.98 -27.17
N VAL A 32 -9.52 2.46 -27.06
CA VAL A 32 -8.65 2.72 -28.21
C VAL A 32 -7.74 1.51 -28.46
N THR A 33 -7.71 1.02 -29.69
CA THR A 33 -6.97 -0.22 -30.03
C THR A 33 -6.49 -0.20 -31.48
N ASP A 34 -5.55 -1.07 -31.80
CA ASP A 34 -5.16 -1.39 -33.17
C ASP A 34 -5.85 -2.67 -33.73
N ASN A 35 -6.67 -3.33 -32.92
CA ASN A 35 -7.35 -4.56 -33.32
C ASN A 35 -8.87 -4.37 -33.49
N PRO A 36 -9.39 -4.39 -34.70
CA PRO A 36 -10.82 -4.16 -34.98
C PRO A 36 -11.75 -5.27 -34.46
N LYS A 37 -11.22 -6.45 -34.05
CA LYS A 37 -12.04 -7.54 -33.49
C LYS A 37 -12.86 -7.10 -32.30
N TYR A 38 -12.33 -6.16 -31.50
CA TYR A 38 -12.98 -5.68 -30.27
C TYR A 38 -14.32 -4.98 -30.53
N HIS A 39 -14.62 -4.51 -31.72
CA HIS A 39 -15.95 -4.01 -32.07
C HIS A 39 -17.06 -5.03 -31.85
N ASN A 40 -16.74 -6.32 -32.04
CA ASN A 40 -17.70 -7.41 -31.89
C ASN A 40 -17.68 -8.05 -30.51
N GLU A 41 -16.73 -7.70 -29.66
CA GLU A 41 -16.53 -8.30 -28.34
C GLU A 41 -17.16 -7.50 -27.19
N THR A 42 -17.69 -6.30 -27.47
CA THR A 42 -18.22 -5.39 -26.46
C THR A 42 -19.62 -4.90 -26.78
N LYS A 43 -20.39 -4.64 -25.71
CA LYS A 43 -21.68 -3.94 -25.79
C LYS A 43 -21.64 -2.57 -25.10
N VAL A 44 -20.55 -2.27 -24.39
CA VAL A 44 -20.41 -1.07 -23.55
C VAL A 44 -19.39 -0.11 -24.12
N TRP A 45 -18.25 -0.63 -24.56
CA TRP A 45 -17.13 0.19 -25.03
C TRP A 45 -17.36 0.70 -26.44
N LYS A 46 -17.22 2.00 -26.65
CA LYS A 46 -17.04 2.61 -27.96
C LYS A 46 -15.60 2.32 -28.41
N VAL A 47 -15.43 1.31 -29.21
CA VAL A 47 -14.13 0.91 -29.75
C VAL A 47 -13.70 1.87 -30.86
N ILE A 48 -12.48 2.37 -30.78
CA ILE A 48 -11.86 3.26 -31.75
C ILE A 48 -10.57 2.61 -32.25
N VAL A 49 -10.51 2.33 -33.55
CA VAL A 49 -9.28 1.94 -34.23
C VAL A 49 -8.70 3.19 -34.89
N ASP A 50 -7.65 3.75 -34.25
CA ASP A 50 -7.07 5.01 -34.68
C ASP A 50 -5.93 4.76 -35.69
N LYS A 51 -6.18 5.02 -36.96
CA LYS A 51 -5.20 4.82 -38.04
C LYS A 51 -4.01 5.79 -37.99
N ASP A 52 -4.16 6.94 -37.32
CA ASP A 52 -3.02 7.87 -37.13
C ASP A 52 -1.90 7.27 -36.28
N LEU A 53 -2.19 6.16 -35.60
CA LEU A 53 -1.22 5.43 -34.82
C LEU A 53 -0.51 4.29 -35.58
N ASP A 54 -0.90 4.04 -36.84
CA ASP A 54 -0.30 2.99 -37.65
C ASP A 54 1.21 3.27 -37.86
N GLY A 55 2.02 2.23 -37.75
CA GLY A 55 3.47 2.33 -37.92
C GLY A 55 4.23 2.85 -36.68
N LEU A 56 3.55 3.32 -35.64
CA LEU A 56 4.18 3.70 -34.41
C LEU A 56 4.56 2.47 -33.56
N SER A 57 5.60 2.62 -32.70
CA SER A 57 5.91 1.63 -31.70
C SER A 57 4.75 1.45 -30.70
N ALA A 58 4.70 0.31 -30.00
CA ALA A 58 3.66 0.07 -29.01
C ALA A 58 3.65 1.16 -27.92
N PHE A 59 4.80 1.62 -27.47
CA PHE A 59 4.91 2.70 -26.49
C PHE A 59 4.45 4.04 -27.05
N ASP A 60 4.84 4.39 -28.28
CA ASP A 60 4.40 5.63 -28.90
C ASP A 60 2.88 5.66 -29.11
N LYS A 61 2.26 4.53 -29.47
CA LYS A 61 0.81 4.39 -29.50
C LYS A 61 0.19 4.66 -28.12
N CYS A 62 0.73 4.01 -27.07
CA CYS A 62 0.25 4.19 -25.70
C CYS A 62 0.34 5.66 -25.24
N TYR A 63 1.48 6.30 -25.46
CA TYR A 63 1.68 7.69 -25.05
C TYR A 63 0.85 8.67 -25.89
N SER A 64 0.69 8.40 -27.19
CA SER A 64 -0.16 9.21 -28.05
C SER A 64 -1.61 9.23 -27.58
N VAL A 65 -2.12 8.12 -27.02
CA VAL A 65 -3.47 8.06 -26.46
C VAL A 65 -3.51 8.65 -25.05
N ARG A 66 -2.58 8.25 -24.18
CA ARG A 66 -2.53 8.65 -22.78
C ARG A 66 -2.43 10.17 -22.59
N PHE A 67 -1.69 10.84 -23.48
CA PHE A 67 -1.46 12.29 -23.41
C PHE A 67 -2.26 13.08 -24.45
N ASN A 68 -3.29 12.46 -25.06
CA ASN A 68 -4.19 13.13 -25.98
C ASN A 68 -5.64 12.63 -25.84
N LEU A 69 -6.10 12.54 -24.58
CA LEU A 69 -7.41 11.96 -24.24
C LEU A 69 -8.56 12.62 -24.98
N PHE A 70 -8.50 13.94 -25.14
CA PHE A 70 -9.57 14.74 -25.73
C PHE A 70 -9.58 14.73 -27.28
N LYS A 71 -8.70 13.98 -27.92
CA LYS A 71 -8.86 13.52 -29.32
C LYS A 71 -10.04 12.55 -29.44
N TYR A 72 -10.32 11.77 -28.40
CA TYR A 72 -11.26 10.64 -28.41
C TYR A 72 -12.60 10.94 -27.76
N THR A 73 -12.68 11.99 -26.95
CA THR A 73 -13.91 12.41 -26.24
C THR A 73 -14.07 13.91 -26.18
N THR A 74 -15.34 14.34 -26.14
CA THR A 74 -15.73 15.75 -25.95
C THR A 74 -16.29 16.04 -24.56
N THR A 75 -16.30 15.05 -23.66
CA THR A 75 -16.80 15.22 -22.30
C THR A 75 -15.93 16.22 -21.50
N PRO A 76 -16.50 16.91 -20.50
CA PRO A 76 -15.75 17.90 -19.72
C PRO A 76 -14.67 17.27 -18.83
N VAL A 77 -14.77 15.99 -18.54
CA VAL A 77 -13.80 15.22 -17.70
C VAL A 77 -13.59 13.86 -18.33
N CYS A 78 -12.33 13.43 -18.40
CA CYS A 78 -11.95 12.08 -18.80
C CYS A 78 -11.22 11.38 -17.64
N ILE A 79 -11.66 10.18 -17.29
CA ILE A 79 -10.98 9.26 -16.37
C ILE A 79 -10.20 8.27 -17.24
N TYR A 80 -8.89 8.42 -17.27
CA TYR A 80 -7.99 7.48 -17.91
C TYR A 80 -7.72 6.30 -16.98
N LEU A 81 -7.75 5.09 -17.52
CA LEU A 81 -7.41 3.85 -16.81
C LEU A 81 -6.48 3.00 -17.68
N ASP A 82 -5.47 2.39 -17.06
CA ASP A 82 -4.67 1.36 -17.74
C ASP A 82 -5.52 0.14 -18.09
N GLY A 83 -5.20 -0.53 -19.20
CA GLY A 83 -5.94 -1.69 -19.70
C GLY A 83 -6.05 -2.87 -18.72
N SER A 84 -5.20 -2.92 -17.69
CA SER A 84 -5.24 -3.91 -16.61
C SER A 84 -6.25 -3.60 -15.50
N VAL A 85 -6.94 -2.46 -15.56
CA VAL A 85 -7.93 -2.08 -14.52
C VAL A 85 -9.33 -2.58 -14.90
N GLN A 86 -9.98 -3.29 -13.99
CA GLN A 86 -11.38 -3.71 -14.10
C GLN A 86 -12.29 -2.76 -13.32
N ILE A 87 -13.29 -2.20 -13.97
CA ILE A 87 -14.34 -1.40 -13.32
C ILE A 87 -15.39 -2.32 -12.71
N TYR A 88 -15.66 -2.17 -11.41
CA TYR A 88 -16.66 -2.97 -10.68
C TYR A 88 -17.94 -2.20 -10.39
N LYS A 89 -17.85 -0.93 -10.06
CA LYS A 89 -18.99 -0.04 -9.78
C LYS A 89 -18.93 1.23 -10.60
N LYS A 90 -20.04 1.96 -10.68
CA LYS A 90 -20.11 3.26 -11.33
C LYS A 90 -19.09 4.22 -10.72
N LEU A 91 -18.39 4.96 -11.56
CA LEU A 91 -17.39 5.93 -11.11
C LEU A 91 -17.98 7.33 -10.82
N THR A 92 -19.32 7.44 -10.76
CA THR A 92 -20.04 8.70 -10.49
C THR A 92 -19.55 9.37 -9.20
N LYS A 93 -19.32 8.59 -8.13
CA LYS A 93 -18.84 9.17 -6.87
C LYS A 93 -17.45 9.79 -7.05
N LEU A 94 -16.52 9.06 -7.66
CA LEU A 94 -15.17 9.55 -7.93
C LEU A 94 -15.20 10.82 -8.80
N TYR A 95 -16.04 10.82 -9.85
CA TYR A 95 -16.26 11.99 -10.70
C TYR A 95 -16.78 13.19 -9.89
N ASN A 96 -17.78 12.98 -9.03
CA ASN A 96 -18.35 14.03 -8.20
C ASN A 96 -17.36 14.58 -7.18
N ASP A 97 -16.62 13.71 -6.49
CA ASP A 97 -15.59 14.10 -5.52
C ASP A 97 -14.50 14.94 -6.20
N PHE A 98 -14.06 14.54 -7.39
CA PHE A 98 -13.12 15.30 -8.20
C PHE A 98 -13.67 16.67 -8.61
N THR A 99 -14.89 16.73 -9.16
CA THR A 99 -15.47 17.98 -9.64
C THR A 99 -15.74 18.95 -8.51
N ASN A 100 -16.20 18.45 -7.36
CA ASN A 100 -16.45 19.26 -6.16
C ASN A 100 -15.16 19.78 -5.51
N SER A 101 -14.03 19.13 -5.72
CA SER A 101 -12.73 19.60 -5.20
C SER A 101 -12.22 20.89 -5.85
N GLY A 102 -12.77 21.25 -7.01
CA GLY A 102 -12.29 22.37 -7.82
C GLY A 102 -10.92 22.15 -8.45
N CYS A 103 -10.38 20.92 -8.39
CA CYS A 103 -9.12 20.56 -9.01
C CYS A 103 -9.24 20.38 -10.53
N GLU A 104 -8.11 20.43 -11.22
CA GLU A 104 -8.04 20.26 -12.68
C GLU A 104 -7.53 18.87 -13.08
N LEU A 105 -6.71 18.26 -12.22
CA LEU A 105 -6.14 16.92 -12.42
C LEU A 105 -6.36 16.07 -11.17
N GLY A 106 -6.71 14.81 -11.34
CA GLY A 106 -6.68 13.79 -10.31
C GLY A 106 -5.53 12.83 -10.61
N LEU A 107 -4.60 12.68 -9.67
CA LEU A 107 -3.39 11.87 -9.81
C LEU A 107 -3.19 11.00 -8.58
N ILE A 108 -2.76 9.76 -8.80
CA ILE A 108 -2.36 8.88 -7.71
C ILE A 108 -0.97 9.33 -7.22
N ILE A 109 -0.87 9.63 -5.92
CA ILE A 109 0.42 9.82 -5.27
C ILE A 109 1.05 8.44 -5.12
N HIS A 110 2.26 8.26 -5.65
CA HIS A 110 2.93 6.97 -5.63
C HIS A 110 3.17 6.51 -4.18
N PRO A 111 2.65 5.33 -3.76
CA PRO A 111 2.63 4.92 -2.36
C PRO A 111 4.01 4.61 -1.80
N LEU A 112 4.92 4.12 -2.65
CA LEU A 112 6.21 3.58 -2.23
C LEU A 112 7.41 4.43 -2.68
N ARG A 113 7.22 5.39 -3.58
CA ARG A 113 8.30 6.12 -4.22
C ARG A 113 7.98 7.59 -4.30
N PHE A 114 8.82 8.42 -3.68
CA PHE A 114 8.53 9.84 -3.49
C PHE A 114 9.44 10.75 -4.32
N SER A 115 10.32 10.21 -5.15
CA SER A 115 11.15 11.05 -6.01
C SER A 115 11.50 10.38 -7.34
N ILE A 116 11.70 11.21 -8.36
CA ILE A 116 12.08 10.79 -9.71
C ILE A 116 13.43 10.04 -9.70
N ALA A 117 14.42 10.54 -8.97
CA ALA A 117 15.72 9.88 -8.89
C ALA A 117 15.61 8.45 -8.36
N LYS A 118 14.73 8.24 -7.37
CA LYS A 118 14.51 6.94 -6.77
C LYS A 118 13.72 5.98 -7.67
N GLU A 119 12.81 6.50 -8.45
CA GLU A 119 12.16 5.70 -9.48
C GLU A 119 13.20 5.14 -10.46
N TYR A 120 14.11 5.96 -10.94
CA TYR A 120 15.20 5.50 -11.82
C TYR A 120 16.16 4.50 -11.13
N ASP A 121 16.48 4.68 -9.84
CA ASP A 121 17.31 3.74 -9.09
C ASP A 121 16.68 2.35 -9.04
N ILE A 122 15.36 2.29 -8.83
CA ILE A 122 14.62 1.03 -8.80
C ILE A 122 14.58 0.36 -10.16
N TRP A 123 14.36 1.15 -11.20
CA TRP A 123 14.30 0.65 -12.56
C TRP A 123 15.64 0.05 -13.00
N GLU A 124 16.75 0.74 -12.68
CA GLU A 124 18.09 0.23 -12.90
C GLU A 124 18.33 -1.08 -12.15
N GLN A 125 17.93 -1.13 -10.87
CA GLN A 125 18.18 -2.29 -10.01
C GLN A 125 17.25 -3.48 -10.24
N CYS A 126 15.98 -3.20 -10.57
CA CYS A 126 14.93 -4.22 -10.60
C CYS A 126 14.47 -4.59 -12.01
N ARG A 127 14.71 -3.74 -13.01
CA ARG A 127 14.22 -3.90 -14.37
C ARG A 127 15.32 -3.82 -15.44
N ASN A 128 16.57 -3.85 -15.01
CA ASN A 128 17.73 -3.73 -15.89
C ASN A 128 17.67 -2.48 -16.78
N TYR A 129 17.13 -1.38 -16.24
CA TYR A 129 17.11 -0.11 -16.96
C TYR A 129 18.55 0.35 -17.21
N PRO A 130 18.91 0.73 -18.44
CA PRO A 130 20.30 1.08 -18.74
C PRO A 130 20.77 2.31 -17.94
N SER A 131 21.87 2.17 -17.22
CA SER A 131 22.47 3.27 -16.42
C SER A 131 22.75 4.51 -17.25
N GLU A 132 23.18 4.34 -18.50
CA GLU A 132 23.43 5.43 -19.44
C GLU A 132 22.14 6.22 -19.74
N GLN A 133 21.04 5.52 -19.98
CA GLN A 133 19.74 6.14 -20.24
C GLN A 133 19.21 6.87 -18.99
N LYS A 134 19.36 6.28 -17.81
CA LYS A 134 19.05 6.94 -16.54
C LYS A 134 19.83 8.25 -16.41
N GLN A 135 21.13 8.22 -16.61
CA GLN A 135 21.99 9.42 -16.52
C GLN A 135 21.59 10.49 -17.55
N LYS A 136 21.26 10.08 -18.77
CA LYS A 136 20.74 10.98 -19.80
C LYS A 136 19.46 11.68 -19.34
N CYS A 137 18.49 10.95 -18.79
CA CYS A 137 17.22 11.51 -18.31
C CYS A 137 17.45 12.46 -17.13
N LEU A 138 18.23 12.05 -16.12
CA LEU A 138 18.52 12.88 -14.96
C LEU A 138 19.28 14.17 -15.36
N LYS A 139 20.25 14.07 -16.24
CA LYS A 139 21.00 15.23 -16.76
C LYS A 139 20.09 16.19 -17.53
N ALA A 140 19.17 15.66 -18.35
CA ALA A 140 18.22 16.49 -19.09
C ALA A 140 17.30 17.26 -18.15
N MET A 141 16.76 16.62 -17.11
CA MET A 141 15.92 17.27 -16.10
C MET A 141 16.70 18.29 -15.26
N SER A 142 17.94 17.95 -14.86
CA SER A 142 18.82 18.87 -14.15
C SER A 142 19.16 20.12 -14.98
N ALA A 143 19.41 19.96 -16.27
CA ALA A 143 19.66 21.07 -17.19
C ALA A 143 18.44 22.01 -17.36
N MET A 144 17.24 21.52 -17.05
CA MET A 144 16.01 22.31 -16.96
C MET A 144 15.77 22.91 -15.56
N GLY A 145 16.73 22.78 -14.64
CA GLY A 145 16.67 23.36 -13.29
C GLY A 145 15.91 22.52 -12.26
N TYR A 146 15.66 21.23 -12.51
CA TYR A 146 14.93 20.39 -11.56
C TYR A 146 15.76 20.06 -10.32
N ASP A 147 15.15 20.27 -9.15
CA ASP A 147 15.74 19.87 -7.88
C ASP A 147 15.34 18.42 -7.54
N PHE A 148 16.29 17.49 -7.61
CA PHE A 148 16.08 16.08 -7.29
C PHE A 148 15.86 15.80 -5.79
N ASN A 149 16.05 16.79 -4.92
CA ASN A 149 15.63 16.69 -3.52
C ASN A 149 14.11 16.85 -3.35
N TYR A 150 13.42 17.31 -4.38
CA TYR A 150 11.97 17.42 -4.38
C TYR A 150 11.32 16.05 -4.19
N LYS A 151 10.37 15.99 -3.25
CA LYS A 151 9.61 14.77 -2.96
C LYS A 151 8.26 14.85 -3.65
N GLY A 152 8.05 14.00 -4.63
CA GLY A 152 6.80 13.86 -5.34
C GLY A 152 6.97 12.95 -6.55
N LEU A 153 6.22 11.88 -6.57
CA LEU A 153 6.10 10.99 -7.72
C LEU A 153 4.62 10.64 -7.88
N TYR A 154 4.13 10.71 -9.10
CA TYR A 154 2.77 10.32 -9.45
C TYR A 154 2.78 8.98 -10.17
N GLU A 155 1.83 8.14 -9.83
CA GLU A 155 1.58 6.86 -10.48
C GLU A 155 0.54 7.08 -11.58
N MET A 156 0.72 6.48 -12.75
CA MET A 156 -0.02 6.84 -13.96
C MET A 156 -1.11 5.83 -14.35
N THR A 157 -1.43 4.85 -13.51
CA THR A 157 -2.46 3.82 -13.78
C THR A 157 -3.87 4.42 -13.89
N VAL A 158 -4.15 5.46 -13.08
CA VAL A 158 -5.42 6.19 -13.10
C VAL A 158 -5.15 7.68 -13.12
N ARG A 159 -5.78 8.39 -14.04
CA ARG A 159 -5.76 9.86 -14.12
C ARG A 159 -7.16 10.39 -14.32
N ILE A 160 -7.50 11.47 -13.64
CA ILE A 160 -8.73 12.23 -13.92
C ILE A 160 -8.32 13.57 -14.50
N VAL A 161 -8.75 13.87 -15.70
CA VAL A 161 -8.31 15.05 -16.43
C VAL A 161 -9.53 15.88 -16.85
N LYS A 162 -9.54 17.14 -16.44
CA LYS A 162 -10.53 18.12 -16.89
C LYS A 162 -10.17 18.61 -18.29
N ASN A 163 -11.15 18.74 -19.18
CA ASN A 163 -10.95 19.23 -20.55
C ASN A 163 -10.68 20.74 -20.57
N THR A 164 -9.46 21.12 -20.27
CA THR A 164 -8.98 22.52 -20.30
C THR A 164 -7.77 22.63 -21.23
N ASP A 165 -7.56 23.82 -21.81
CA ASP A 165 -6.38 24.03 -22.65
C ASP A 165 -5.07 23.88 -21.86
N ARG A 166 -5.09 24.23 -20.56
CA ARG A 166 -3.95 24.02 -19.66
C ARG A 166 -3.58 22.55 -19.55
N ASN A 167 -4.55 21.66 -19.31
CA ASN A 167 -4.28 20.23 -19.19
C ASN A 167 -3.83 19.61 -20.51
N LYS A 168 -4.38 20.05 -21.63
CA LYS A 168 -3.90 19.66 -22.95
C LYS A 168 -2.44 20.09 -23.18
N MET A 169 -2.08 21.28 -22.74
CA MET A 169 -0.71 21.79 -22.81
C MET A 169 0.24 20.97 -21.93
N ILE A 170 -0.16 20.61 -20.70
CA ILE A 170 0.64 19.75 -19.82
C ILE A 170 0.85 18.38 -20.43
N ASP A 171 -0.20 17.76 -20.96
CA ASP A 171 -0.14 16.46 -21.60
C ASP A 171 0.75 16.50 -22.87
N GLN A 172 0.64 17.54 -23.68
CA GLN A 172 1.49 17.73 -24.86
C GLN A 172 2.98 17.92 -24.44
N ALA A 173 3.22 18.71 -23.41
CA ALA A 173 4.57 18.91 -22.89
C ALA A 173 5.20 17.61 -22.37
N CYS A 174 4.37 16.72 -21.76
CA CYS A 174 4.83 15.40 -21.34
C CYS A 174 5.19 14.52 -22.54
N PHE A 175 4.34 14.50 -23.55
CA PHE A 175 4.58 13.75 -24.77
C PHE A 175 5.85 14.19 -25.49
N ASP A 176 6.09 15.52 -25.59
CA ASP A 176 7.28 16.08 -26.22
C ASP A 176 8.54 15.79 -25.40
N LEU A 177 8.44 15.84 -24.07
CA LEU A 177 9.54 15.45 -23.17
C LEU A 177 9.90 13.98 -23.34
N LEU A 178 8.93 13.09 -23.40
CA LEU A 178 9.14 11.65 -23.63
C LEU A 178 9.86 11.40 -24.95
N LYS A 179 9.45 12.08 -26.04
CA LYS A 179 10.12 12.01 -27.34
C LYS A 179 11.58 12.49 -27.22
N LYS A 180 11.83 13.58 -26.53
CA LYS A 180 13.18 14.14 -26.31
C LYS A 180 14.06 13.23 -25.49
N LEU A 181 13.52 12.59 -24.44
CA LEU A 181 14.25 11.66 -23.58
C LEU A 181 14.55 10.32 -24.29
N GLY A 182 13.82 10.04 -25.35
CA GLY A 182 13.94 8.82 -26.15
C GLY A 182 13.15 7.67 -25.52
N THR A 183 12.00 7.36 -26.13
CA THR A 183 11.27 6.12 -25.87
C THR A 183 11.86 5.03 -26.76
N SER A 184 12.15 3.87 -26.19
CA SER A 184 12.48 2.67 -26.96
C SER A 184 11.59 1.52 -26.47
N ASP A 185 11.37 0.53 -27.32
CA ASP A 185 10.56 -0.66 -26.99
C ASP A 185 11.05 -1.45 -25.78
N LYS A 186 12.21 -1.07 -25.24
CA LYS A 186 12.84 -1.69 -24.06
C LYS A 186 12.67 -0.86 -22.76
N ILE A 187 12.09 0.34 -22.85
CA ILE A 187 12.07 1.29 -21.73
C ILE A 187 10.64 1.52 -21.28
N GLU A 188 10.16 0.68 -20.38
CA GLU A 188 8.84 0.81 -19.77
C GLU A 188 8.77 1.99 -18.75
N ARG A 189 7.63 2.70 -18.68
CA ARG A 189 7.22 3.64 -17.61
C ARG A 189 8.01 4.94 -17.41
N LEU A 190 8.70 5.46 -18.40
CA LEU A 190 9.27 6.80 -18.37
C LEU A 190 8.25 7.91 -18.16
N ASP A 191 7.00 7.67 -18.54
CA ASP A 191 5.89 8.61 -18.41
C ASP A 191 5.65 9.06 -16.98
N GLN A 192 5.79 8.16 -16.01
CA GLN A 192 5.64 8.43 -14.59
C GLN A 192 6.65 9.48 -14.09
N THR A 193 7.91 9.32 -14.49
CA THR A 193 8.97 10.27 -14.12
C THR A 193 8.86 11.59 -14.88
N ALA A 194 8.56 11.52 -16.19
CA ALA A 194 8.40 12.71 -17.03
C ALA A 194 7.20 13.57 -16.56
N TYR A 195 6.07 12.94 -16.29
CA TYR A 195 4.88 13.64 -15.82
C TYR A 195 5.10 14.25 -14.42
N SER A 196 5.71 13.48 -13.52
CA SER A 196 6.06 13.98 -12.18
C SER A 196 7.02 15.16 -12.24
N PHE A 197 8.02 15.12 -13.13
CA PHE A 197 8.90 16.26 -13.36
C PHE A 197 8.14 17.50 -13.78
N LEU A 198 7.24 17.38 -14.76
CA LEU A 198 6.44 18.53 -15.23
C LEU A 198 5.57 19.09 -14.12
N MET A 199 4.86 18.24 -13.39
CA MET A 199 3.96 18.65 -12.31
C MET A 199 4.70 19.26 -11.14
N ASN A 200 5.89 18.78 -10.82
CA ASN A 200 6.65 19.24 -9.67
C ASN A 200 7.49 20.49 -9.96
N HIS A 201 7.77 20.78 -11.22
CA HIS A 201 8.70 21.82 -11.61
C HIS A 201 8.04 22.92 -12.47
N LEU A 202 7.50 22.54 -13.63
CA LEU A 202 7.00 23.52 -14.59
C LEU A 202 5.53 23.91 -14.38
N TYR A 203 4.74 23.02 -13.78
CA TYR A 203 3.29 23.21 -13.58
C TYR A 203 2.89 22.99 -12.12
N ASN A 204 3.77 23.34 -11.20
CA ASN A 204 3.62 23.11 -9.76
C ASN A 204 2.50 23.93 -9.09
N ASP A 205 1.93 24.90 -9.81
CA ASP A 205 0.75 25.68 -9.42
C ASP A 205 -0.58 24.99 -9.79
N THR A 206 -0.53 23.85 -10.49
CA THR A 206 -1.74 23.11 -10.87
C THR A 206 -2.39 22.45 -9.64
N LYS A 207 -3.69 22.69 -9.46
CA LYS A 207 -4.45 22.08 -8.39
C LYS A 207 -4.72 20.61 -8.68
N VAL A 208 -4.08 19.74 -7.93
CA VAL A 208 -4.20 18.29 -8.04
C VAL A 208 -5.15 17.73 -6.98
N PHE A 209 -6.12 16.93 -7.40
CA PHE A 209 -6.92 16.07 -6.53
C PHE A 209 -6.09 14.82 -6.21
N PRO A 210 -5.60 14.69 -4.96
CA PRO A 210 -4.72 13.58 -4.60
C PRO A 210 -5.54 12.29 -4.46
N MET A 211 -5.16 11.27 -5.21
CA MET A 211 -5.72 9.93 -5.07
C MET A 211 -4.71 9.00 -4.41
N SER A 212 -5.19 8.10 -3.58
CA SER A 212 -4.40 6.97 -3.08
C SER A 212 -4.41 5.83 -4.10
N GLU A 213 -3.35 5.03 -4.14
CA GLU A 213 -3.31 3.76 -4.89
C GLU A 213 -4.45 2.83 -4.51
N GLN A 214 -5.00 2.96 -3.32
CA GLN A 214 -6.18 2.20 -2.88
C GLN A 214 -7.38 2.33 -3.82
N ILE A 215 -7.43 3.36 -4.65
CA ILE A 215 -8.50 3.51 -5.66
C ILE A 215 -8.56 2.29 -6.60
N ILE A 216 -7.41 1.72 -6.99
CA ILE A 216 -7.34 0.53 -7.86
C ILE A 216 -7.50 -0.80 -7.12
N HIS A 217 -7.78 -0.76 -5.82
CA HIS A 217 -8.12 -1.90 -4.97
C HIS A 217 -9.46 -1.69 -4.24
N SER A 218 -10.17 -0.63 -4.61
CA SER A 218 -11.45 -0.25 -4.01
C SER A 218 -12.61 -1.13 -4.51
N GLU A 219 -13.79 -0.86 -4.00
CA GLU A 219 -15.03 -1.43 -4.53
C GLU A 219 -15.36 -0.94 -5.96
N TYR A 220 -14.79 0.18 -6.39
CA TYR A 220 -15.06 0.80 -7.71
C TYR A 220 -14.24 0.20 -8.82
N MET A 221 -12.98 -0.12 -8.58
CA MET A 221 -12.09 -0.69 -9.57
C MET A 221 -11.02 -1.58 -8.94
N LYS A 222 -10.50 -2.52 -9.72
CA LYS A 222 -9.44 -3.44 -9.27
C LYS A 222 -8.42 -3.66 -10.37
N TRP A 223 -7.17 -3.70 -9.98
CA TRP A 223 -6.10 -4.08 -10.86
C TRP A 223 -6.08 -5.60 -11.10
N CYS A 224 -6.00 -6.02 -12.36
CA CYS A 224 -6.05 -7.41 -12.79
C CYS A 224 -4.69 -7.90 -13.29
N ILE A 225 -4.52 -9.22 -13.30
CA ILE A 225 -3.34 -9.84 -13.94
C ILE A 225 -3.42 -9.59 -15.46
N HIS A 226 -2.29 -9.21 -16.04
CA HIS A 226 -2.19 -9.07 -17.49
C HIS A 226 -2.68 -10.31 -18.23
N LYS A 227 -3.52 -10.10 -19.26
CA LYS A 227 -4.14 -11.15 -20.09
C LYS A 227 -4.99 -12.20 -19.34
N LYS A 228 -5.40 -11.92 -18.08
CA LYS A 228 -6.24 -12.83 -17.31
C LYS A 228 -7.46 -12.12 -16.73
N PRO A 229 -8.62 -12.80 -16.62
CA PRO A 229 -9.83 -12.18 -16.10
C PRO A 229 -9.80 -11.98 -14.57
N ASN A 230 -8.80 -12.51 -13.89
CA ASN A 230 -8.70 -12.49 -12.43
C ASN A 230 -8.02 -11.25 -11.90
N ILE A 231 -8.41 -10.83 -10.68
CA ILE A 231 -7.69 -9.82 -9.92
C ILE A 231 -6.21 -10.20 -9.82
N ASN A 232 -5.33 -9.22 -9.93
CA ASN A 232 -3.91 -9.47 -9.83
C ASN A 232 -3.54 -9.96 -8.43
N PRO A 233 -3.16 -11.24 -8.24
CA PRO A 233 -2.79 -11.77 -6.94
C PRO A 233 -1.43 -11.24 -6.46
N ILE A 234 -0.71 -10.46 -7.29
CA ILE A 234 0.58 -9.87 -6.90
C ILE A 234 0.39 -8.84 -5.78
N LEU A 235 -0.78 -8.20 -5.73
CA LEU A 235 -1.15 -7.31 -4.63
C LEU A 235 -1.92 -8.04 -3.53
N ALA A 236 -2.47 -9.23 -3.85
CA ALA A 236 -3.07 -10.14 -2.88
C ALA A 236 -2.10 -11.24 -2.43
N ASN A 237 -1.03 -11.52 -3.22
CA ASN A 237 -0.10 -12.63 -2.98
C ASN A 237 1.22 -12.37 -3.69
N THR A 238 2.17 -11.82 -2.99
CA THR A 238 3.54 -11.58 -3.46
C THR A 238 4.39 -12.84 -3.57
N ASP A 239 3.84 -14.00 -3.29
CA ASP A 239 4.56 -15.29 -3.26
C ASP A 239 5.15 -15.74 -4.61
N LYS A 240 4.86 -15.05 -5.71
CA LYS A 240 5.35 -15.48 -7.03
C LYS A 240 6.05 -14.40 -7.85
N ARG A 241 6.25 -13.23 -7.33
CA ARG A 241 7.36 -12.43 -7.82
C ARG A 241 8.58 -13.12 -7.26
N SER A 242 9.26 -13.79 -8.17
CA SER A 242 10.53 -14.44 -7.91
C SER A 242 11.21 -13.85 -6.69
N GLU A 243 11.78 -14.68 -5.87
CA GLU A 243 12.69 -14.39 -4.75
C GLU A 243 13.64 -13.21 -5.01
N GLY A 244 13.65 -12.68 -6.19
CA GLY A 244 14.40 -11.55 -6.68
C GLY A 244 13.72 -10.20 -6.63
N PHE A 245 12.44 -10.05 -6.30
CA PHE A 245 11.90 -8.74 -5.93
C PHE A 245 12.11 -8.55 -4.44
N LEU A 246 13.26 -8.48 -4.19
CA LEU A 246 14.02 -8.59 -3.01
C LEU A 246 13.55 -7.58 -2.01
N PHE A 247 13.15 -8.10 -0.90
CA PHE A 247 13.15 -7.48 0.40
C PHE A 247 14.33 -6.52 0.61
N ASP A 248 15.58 -6.95 0.31
CA ASP A 248 16.75 -6.07 0.32
C ASP A 248 16.65 -4.84 -0.59
N LYS A 249 15.89 -4.94 -1.66
CA LYS A 249 15.63 -3.81 -2.55
C LYS A 249 14.51 -2.91 -2.04
N LEU A 250 13.48 -3.48 -1.42
CA LEU A 250 12.46 -2.70 -0.70
C LEU A 250 13.07 -1.98 0.50
N VAL A 251 13.91 -2.64 1.27
CA VAL A 251 14.66 -2.02 2.38
C VAL A 251 15.56 -0.90 1.88
N LYS A 252 16.26 -1.08 0.75
CA LYS A 252 17.02 0.00 0.11
C LYS A 252 16.12 1.15 -0.36
N LEU A 253 14.93 0.85 -0.83
CA LEU A 253 13.91 1.83 -1.18
C LEU A 253 13.45 2.65 0.02
N TYR A 254 13.16 1.99 1.12
CA TYR A 254 12.75 2.66 2.35
C TYR A 254 13.87 3.49 2.98
N LYS A 255 15.15 3.07 2.87
CA LYS A 255 16.31 3.91 3.23
C LYS A 255 16.33 5.26 2.51
N ILE A 256 15.69 5.28 1.38
CA ILE A 256 15.64 6.42 0.48
C ILE A 256 14.45 7.35 0.82
N PHE A 257 13.41 6.83 1.47
CA PHE A 257 12.12 7.48 1.62
C PHE A 257 11.90 8.16 2.96
N ASP A 258 12.70 9.07 3.37
CA ASP A 258 12.35 9.88 4.53
C ASP A 258 12.74 9.30 5.90
N THR A 259 13.55 8.24 5.91
CA THR A 259 14.00 7.61 7.13
C THR A 259 15.42 8.06 7.41
N ASP A 260 15.59 9.07 8.25
CA ASP A 260 16.91 9.46 8.76
C ASP A 260 17.11 8.84 10.15
N PHE A 261 17.63 7.62 10.18
CA PHE A 261 17.90 6.92 11.44
C PHE A 261 18.89 7.68 12.36
N LYS A 262 19.62 8.66 11.85
CA LYS A 262 20.49 9.51 12.66
C LYS A 262 19.73 10.62 13.40
N LYS A 263 18.49 10.90 12.99
CA LYS A 263 17.61 11.90 13.58
C LYS A 263 16.31 11.25 14.00
N LEU A 264 16.38 10.43 15.05
CA LEU A 264 15.16 9.85 15.62
C LEU A 264 14.26 10.94 16.18
N PRO A 265 12.95 10.86 15.92
CA PRO A 265 11.99 11.76 16.56
C PRO A 265 12.06 11.60 18.08
N VAL A 266 12.21 12.70 18.79
CA VAL A 266 12.16 12.73 20.25
C VAL A 266 10.75 13.16 20.67
N PRO A 267 9.97 12.30 21.32
CA PRO A 267 8.63 12.65 21.78
C PRO A 267 8.68 13.73 22.87
N THR A 268 7.79 14.71 22.75
CA THR A 268 7.58 15.76 23.77
C THR A 268 6.50 15.40 24.79
N VAL A 269 5.77 14.31 24.55
CA VAL A 269 4.65 13.82 25.38
C VAL A 269 4.92 12.36 25.71
N LYS A 270 4.58 11.94 26.94
CA LYS A 270 4.58 10.53 27.32
C LYS A 270 3.13 10.02 27.34
N ARG A 271 2.90 8.85 26.76
CA ARG A 271 1.62 8.14 26.80
C ARG A 271 1.71 6.92 27.72
N ASP A 272 0.65 6.68 28.49
CA ASP A 272 0.55 5.51 29.36
C ASP A 272 -0.02 4.29 28.60
N ALA A 273 0.54 4.01 27.45
CA ALA A 273 0.27 2.85 26.61
C ALA A 273 1.55 2.39 25.93
N ILE A 274 1.60 1.11 25.56
CA ILE A 274 2.75 0.48 24.92
C ILE A 274 2.34 -0.02 23.55
N ILE A 275 3.15 0.29 22.53
CA ILE A 275 3.05 -0.37 21.22
C ILE A 275 3.93 -1.62 21.26
N SER A 276 3.33 -2.78 21.08
CA SER A 276 4.02 -4.07 21.18
C SER A 276 4.07 -4.76 19.83
N MET A 277 5.24 -5.26 19.48
CA MET A 277 5.49 -5.93 18.21
C MET A 277 6.47 -7.10 18.39
N THR A 278 6.51 -7.99 17.41
CA THR A 278 7.51 -9.06 17.30
C THR A 278 8.06 -9.12 15.90
N SER A 279 9.21 -9.77 15.75
CA SER A 279 9.78 -10.08 14.44
C SER A 279 10.51 -11.43 14.46
N TRP A 280 11.03 -11.83 13.33
CA TRP A 280 11.80 -13.04 13.14
C TRP A 280 12.99 -12.80 12.21
N LYS A 281 13.93 -13.76 12.18
CA LYS A 281 15.23 -13.59 11.51
C LYS A 281 15.13 -13.10 10.06
N LYS A 282 14.13 -13.58 9.30
CA LYS A 282 13.99 -13.19 7.89
C LYS A 282 13.44 -11.77 7.69
N ARG A 283 12.75 -11.20 8.67
CA ARG A 283 12.13 -9.87 8.60
C ARG A 283 12.78 -8.81 9.49
N ILE A 284 13.74 -9.18 10.30
CA ILE A 284 14.37 -8.26 11.27
C ILE A 284 14.90 -6.97 10.63
N HIS A 285 15.23 -7.01 9.33
CA HIS A 285 15.73 -5.86 8.58
C HIS A 285 14.66 -4.81 8.26
N THR A 286 13.35 -5.14 8.32
CA THR A 286 12.27 -4.17 8.15
C THR A 286 11.95 -3.44 9.45
N VAL A 287 12.23 -4.05 10.57
CA VAL A 287 11.89 -3.54 11.91
C VAL A 287 12.34 -2.10 12.16
N PRO A 288 13.57 -1.68 11.77
CA PRO A 288 13.99 -0.29 11.94
C PRO A 288 13.05 0.72 11.28
N TYR A 289 12.50 0.38 10.12
CA TYR A 289 11.59 1.27 9.38
C TYR A 289 10.21 1.34 10.02
N THR A 290 9.71 0.20 10.50
CA THR A 290 8.47 0.15 11.28
C THR A 290 8.60 0.99 12.55
N ILE A 291 9.64 0.75 13.34
CA ILE A 291 9.89 1.50 14.57
C ILE A 291 10.06 3.00 14.29
N TYR A 292 10.81 3.38 13.26
CA TYR A 292 10.95 4.78 12.87
C TYR A 292 9.60 5.42 12.54
N SER A 293 8.74 4.72 11.79
CA SER A 293 7.41 5.23 11.47
C SER A 293 6.53 5.42 12.71
N LEU A 294 6.62 4.49 13.67
CA LEU A 294 5.92 4.58 14.94
C LEU A 294 6.44 5.75 15.80
N LEU A 295 7.75 5.91 15.93
CA LEU A 295 8.35 7.04 16.66
C LEU A 295 7.95 8.40 16.06
N LYS A 296 7.87 8.47 14.74
CA LYS A 296 7.53 9.70 14.01
C LYS A 296 6.04 10.04 14.09
N ASN A 297 5.20 9.04 13.93
CA ASN A 297 3.75 9.24 13.73
C ASN A 297 2.91 8.91 14.96
N CYS A 298 3.49 8.22 15.95
CA CYS A 298 2.87 7.89 17.23
C CYS A 298 3.77 8.37 18.39
N PRO A 299 4.02 9.68 18.51
CA PRO A 299 4.97 10.18 19.50
C PRO A 299 4.48 9.93 20.93
N GLY A 300 5.40 9.56 21.80
CA GLY A 300 5.14 9.40 23.24
C GLY A 300 4.79 7.99 23.68
N TYR A 301 4.54 7.07 22.77
CA TYR A 301 4.32 5.67 23.09
C TYR A 301 5.64 4.92 23.22
N LYS A 302 5.78 4.11 24.26
CA LYS A 302 6.89 3.15 24.36
C LYS A 302 6.65 2.01 23.36
N ILE A 303 7.69 1.65 22.62
CA ILE A 303 7.67 0.54 21.65
C ILE A 303 8.44 -0.61 22.25
N VAL A 304 7.81 -1.78 22.37
CA VAL A 304 8.43 -3.02 22.86
C VAL A 304 8.50 -4.01 21.70
N LEU A 305 9.71 -4.35 21.30
CA LEU A 305 10.00 -5.39 20.32
C LEU A 305 10.37 -6.68 21.03
N THR A 306 9.50 -7.68 20.99
CA THR A 306 9.76 -9.00 21.58
C THR A 306 10.45 -9.92 20.57
N LEU A 307 11.64 -10.40 20.93
CA LEU A 307 12.44 -11.33 20.13
C LEU A 307 12.79 -12.58 20.95
N CYS A 308 13.03 -13.72 20.29
CA CYS A 308 13.41 -14.95 21.00
C CYS A 308 14.86 -15.33 20.76
N THR A 309 15.48 -15.91 21.78
CA THR A 309 16.88 -16.33 21.72
C THR A 309 17.11 -17.57 20.86
N GLU A 310 16.08 -18.35 20.54
CA GLU A 310 16.18 -19.45 19.57
C GLU A 310 16.47 -18.95 18.15
N GLU A 311 15.88 -17.81 17.75
CA GLU A 311 16.11 -17.22 16.43
C GLU A 311 17.32 -16.30 16.41
N PHE A 312 17.66 -15.69 17.56
CA PHE A 312 18.75 -14.73 17.72
C PHE A 312 19.65 -15.17 18.90
N PRO A 313 20.46 -16.24 18.71
CA PRO A 313 21.23 -16.82 19.82
C PRO A 313 22.30 -15.87 20.39
N ASN A 314 22.82 -14.94 19.58
CA ASN A 314 23.78 -13.95 20.02
C ASN A 314 23.12 -12.61 20.41
N LYS A 315 21.77 -12.59 20.52
CA LYS A 315 20.94 -11.43 20.89
C LYS A 315 21.29 -10.20 20.07
N GLU A 316 21.73 -9.13 20.73
CA GLU A 316 22.04 -7.83 20.09
C GLU A 316 23.04 -7.94 18.94
N LYS A 317 23.95 -8.92 18.97
CA LYS A 317 24.93 -9.14 17.89
C LYS A 317 24.31 -9.65 16.59
N ASP A 318 23.14 -10.25 16.68
CA ASP A 318 22.39 -10.75 15.51
C ASP A 318 21.47 -9.69 14.89
N LEU A 319 21.40 -8.48 15.48
CA LEU A 319 20.48 -7.44 15.06
C LEU A 319 21.12 -6.41 14.14
N PRO A 320 20.34 -5.81 13.23
CA PRO A 320 20.80 -4.69 12.41
C PRO A 320 21.28 -3.51 13.27
N LYS A 321 22.37 -2.88 12.85
CA LYS A 321 22.92 -1.71 13.57
C LYS A 321 21.88 -0.60 13.74
N ASP A 322 21.11 -0.30 12.70
CA ASP A 322 20.09 0.74 12.74
C ASP A 322 19.01 0.45 13.83
N LEU A 323 18.70 -0.82 14.07
CA LEU A 323 17.79 -1.23 15.17
C LEU A 323 18.43 -1.00 16.54
N LEU A 324 19.71 -1.38 16.70
CA LEU A 324 20.43 -1.18 17.95
C LEU A 324 20.60 0.31 18.28
N ASP A 325 20.89 1.13 17.27
CA ASP A 325 21.01 2.57 17.46
C ASP A 325 19.69 3.20 17.96
N MET A 326 18.53 2.63 17.57
CA MET A 326 17.21 3.07 18.06
C MET A 326 16.94 2.72 19.51
N THR A 327 17.55 1.67 20.04
CA THR A 327 17.36 1.27 21.45
C THR A 327 18.10 2.18 22.43
N ASN A 328 18.92 3.12 21.95
CA ASN A 328 19.61 4.10 22.77
C ASN A 328 18.67 5.21 23.31
N ASN A 329 17.38 5.15 22.99
CA ASN A 329 16.39 6.05 23.55
C ASN A 329 15.40 5.29 24.45
N ASP A 330 14.77 6.00 25.39
CA ASP A 330 13.84 5.42 26.39
C ASP A 330 12.53 4.88 25.81
N TYR A 331 12.27 5.14 24.52
CA TYR A 331 11.02 4.78 23.86
C TYR A 331 11.07 3.47 23.09
N VAL A 332 12.26 2.87 22.91
CA VAL A 332 12.42 1.58 22.20
C VAL A 332 13.09 0.57 23.10
N GLU A 333 12.43 -0.54 23.34
CA GLU A 333 12.91 -1.63 24.15
C GLU A 333 12.88 -2.95 23.41
N ILE A 334 13.95 -3.75 23.52
CA ILE A 334 13.96 -5.14 23.10
C ILE A 334 13.66 -6.03 24.30
N LEU A 335 12.58 -6.79 24.23
CA LEU A 335 12.21 -7.79 25.21
C LEU A 335 12.62 -9.18 24.72
N TRP A 336 13.61 -9.77 25.39
CA TRP A 336 14.08 -11.10 25.06
C TRP A 336 13.27 -12.19 25.77
N VAL A 337 12.77 -13.16 25.00
CA VAL A 337 12.16 -14.40 25.51
C VAL A 337 12.99 -15.61 25.08
N LYS A 338 12.86 -16.73 25.82
CA LYS A 338 13.61 -17.93 25.51
C LYS A 338 12.99 -18.66 24.33
N ASP A 339 11.71 -18.98 24.43
CA ASP A 339 11.01 -19.88 23.53
C ASP A 339 10.38 -19.12 22.35
N ASN A 340 10.40 -19.74 21.15
CA ASN A 340 9.79 -19.15 19.99
C ASN A 340 8.29 -19.50 19.90
N THR A 341 7.46 -18.59 20.39
CA THR A 341 6.00 -18.69 20.25
C THR A 341 5.46 -17.94 19.03
N TYR A 342 6.30 -17.72 18.02
CA TYR A 342 5.96 -17.05 16.74
C TYR A 342 5.22 -15.71 16.94
N THR A 343 4.02 -15.59 16.34
CA THR A 343 3.20 -14.36 16.37
C THR A 343 2.71 -14.01 17.78
N PHE A 344 2.54 -15.01 18.66
CA PHE A 344 2.10 -14.79 20.05
C PHE A 344 3.10 -13.96 20.88
N LYS A 345 4.37 -13.87 20.47
CA LYS A 345 5.36 -12.97 21.06
C LYS A 345 4.97 -11.50 20.96
N LYS A 346 4.10 -11.14 19.99
CA LYS A 346 3.66 -9.76 19.78
C LYS A 346 3.01 -9.15 21.02
N MET A 347 2.23 -9.92 21.76
CA MET A 347 1.41 -9.37 22.84
C MET A 347 1.70 -10.01 24.21
N LEU A 348 1.70 -11.35 24.33
CA LEU A 348 1.71 -12.03 25.63
C LEU A 348 2.91 -11.70 26.53
N PRO A 349 4.16 -11.67 26.04
CA PRO A 349 5.31 -11.33 26.88
C PRO A 349 5.28 -9.87 27.35
N THR A 350 4.82 -8.96 26.49
CA THR A 350 4.69 -7.54 26.84
C THR A 350 3.62 -7.34 27.89
N MET A 351 2.47 -7.99 27.77
CA MET A 351 1.40 -7.98 28.77
C MET A 351 1.87 -8.52 30.13
N LYS A 352 2.65 -9.60 30.09
CA LYS A 352 3.23 -10.17 31.33
C LYS A 352 4.19 -9.21 32.02
N LYS A 353 5.00 -8.48 31.26
CA LYS A 353 5.96 -7.50 31.79
C LYS A 353 5.30 -6.21 32.26
N TYR A 354 4.25 -5.77 31.57
CA TYR A 354 3.54 -4.53 31.78
C TYR A 354 2.03 -4.76 32.03
N PRO A 355 1.65 -5.47 33.10
CA PRO A 355 0.27 -5.93 33.28
C PRO A 355 -0.75 -4.79 33.45
N ASN A 356 -0.31 -3.64 33.95
CA ASN A 356 -1.18 -2.50 34.28
C ASN A 356 -1.22 -1.42 33.19
N VAL A 357 -0.72 -1.71 31.99
CA VAL A 357 -0.63 -0.74 30.90
C VAL A 357 -1.38 -1.29 29.68
N PRO A 358 -2.20 -0.49 28.99
CA PRO A 358 -2.84 -0.93 27.75
C PRO A 358 -1.78 -1.18 26.66
N ILE A 359 -2.02 -2.21 25.85
CA ILE A 359 -1.08 -2.64 24.82
C ILE A 359 -1.72 -2.50 23.44
N ILE A 360 -1.04 -1.79 22.55
CA ILE A 360 -1.40 -1.65 21.15
C ILE A 360 -0.51 -2.58 20.33
N THR A 361 -1.08 -3.43 19.49
CA THR A 361 -0.29 -4.35 18.66
C THR A 361 0.15 -3.70 17.36
N ALA A 362 1.34 -4.06 16.88
CA ALA A 362 1.89 -3.64 15.59
C ALA A 362 2.65 -4.80 14.92
N ASP A 363 2.67 -4.84 13.60
CA ASP A 363 3.43 -5.81 12.81
C ASP A 363 4.77 -5.24 12.32
N ASP A 364 5.74 -6.12 12.14
CA ASP A 364 7.15 -5.79 11.84
C ASP A 364 7.43 -5.41 10.38
N GLY A 365 6.48 -5.60 9.49
CA GLY A 365 6.58 -5.26 8.07
C GLY A 365 5.61 -4.17 7.64
N VAL A 366 5.31 -3.24 8.53
CA VAL A 366 4.29 -2.21 8.32
C VAL A 366 4.85 -0.82 8.62
N ARG A 367 4.53 0.15 7.76
CA ARG A 367 4.72 1.56 8.01
C ARG A 367 3.42 2.14 8.57
N TYR A 368 3.49 2.69 9.77
CA TYR A 368 2.34 3.29 10.44
C TYR A 368 2.28 4.80 10.19
N TYR A 369 1.07 5.31 9.98
CA TYR A 369 0.80 6.71 9.70
C TYR A 369 0.33 7.46 10.94
N ARG A 370 0.15 8.77 10.78
CA ARG A 370 -0.31 9.67 11.84
C ARG A 370 -1.64 9.16 12.40
N ASN A 371 -1.76 9.26 13.71
CA ASN A 371 -2.92 8.90 14.52
C ASN A 371 -3.15 7.41 14.78
N TYR A 372 -2.39 6.49 14.18
CA TYR A 372 -2.58 5.05 14.38
C TYR A 372 -2.81 4.64 15.85
N ALA A 373 -1.86 4.93 16.74
CA ALA A 373 -1.98 4.54 18.14
C ALA A 373 -2.83 5.53 18.95
N GLU A 374 -2.80 6.80 18.59
CA GLU A 374 -3.53 7.85 19.31
C GLU A 374 -5.05 7.67 19.24
N GLU A 375 -5.57 7.32 18.06
CA GLU A 375 -7.00 7.09 17.89
C GLU A 375 -7.49 5.90 18.73
N LEU A 376 -6.76 4.77 18.67
CA LEU A 376 -7.06 3.61 19.52
C LEU A 376 -7.04 3.97 21.01
N TYR A 377 -6.05 4.75 21.42
CA TYR A 377 -5.87 5.14 22.81
C TYR A 377 -6.95 6.10 23.31
N GLN A 378 -7.34 7.09 22.49
CA GLN A 378 -8.40 8.04 22.86
C GLN A 378 -9.76 7.34 23.00
N ILE A 379 -10.10 6.44 22.07
CA ILE A 379 -11.34 5.65 22.16
C ILE A 379 -11.31 4.73 23.38
N TRP A 380 -10.14 4.16 23.72
CA TRP A 380 -10.00 3.32 24.89
C TRP A 380 -10.20 4.10 26.19
N LEU A 381 -9.75 5.35 26.29
CA LEU A 381 -9.98 6.17 27.49
C LEU A 381 -11.49 6.32 27.80
N ASP A 382 -12.33 6.34 26.76
CA ASP A 382 -13.79 6.38 26.91
C ASP A 382 -14.42 4.98 27.12
N ASN A 383 -13.68 3.91 26.83
CA ASN A 383 -14.13 2.51 26.90
C ASN A 383 -13.07 1.61 27.54
N PRO A 384 -12.62 1.86 28.77
CA PRO A 384 -11.40 1.26 29.34
C PRO A 384 -11.49 -0.26 29.58
N GLU A 385 -12.69 -0.83 29.59
CA GLU A 385 -12.91 -2.27 29.76
C GLU A 385 -12.97 -3.04 28.43
N LYS A 386 -13.00 -2.35 27.26
CA LYS A 386 -13.16 -2.98 25.94
C LYS A 386 -11.83 -3.13 25.22
N ILE A 387 -11.79 -4.11 24.34
CA ILE A 387 -10.74 -4.22 23.33
C ILE A 387 -11.13 -3.32 22.16
N ILE A 388 -10.23 -2.42 21.74
CA ILE A 388 -10.48 -1.48 20.64
C ILE A 388 -9.77 -1.98 19.39
N SER A 389 -10.45 -2.00 18.24
CA SER A 389 -9.85 -2.44 16.99
C SER A 389 -10.37 -1.66 15.77
N TYR A 390 -9.51 -1.44 14.78
CA TYR A 390 -9.90 -0.82 13.51
C TYR A 390 -10.72 -1.74 12.60
N ASN A 391 -10.62 -3.05 12.81
CA ASN A 391 -11.37 -4.02 12.02
C ASN A 391 -11.66 -5.26 12.86
N ASN A 392 -12.64 -6.03 12.41
CA ASN A 392 -12.94 -7.31 13.01
C ASN A 392 -13.38 -8.33 11.97
N TRP A 393 -13.26 -9.56 12.38
CA TRP A 393 -13.87 -10.72 11.71
C TRP A 393 -14.68 -11.51 12.73
N ASN A 394 -15.67 -12.23 12.25
CA ASN A 394 -16.35 -13.24 13.04
C ASN A 394 -16.18 -14.59 12.36
N ARG A 395 -15.64 -15.54 13.11
CA ARG A 395 -15.44 -16.91 12.62
C ARG A 395 -15.77 -17.89 13.71
N MET A 396 -16.62 -18.87 13.39
CA MET A 396 -17.09 -19.88 14.37
C MET A 396 -17.63 -19.25 15.67
N GLY A 397 -18.33 -18.11 15.56
CA GLY A 397 -18.88 -17.39 16.70
C GLY A 397 -17.86 -16.67 17.58
N ILE A 398 -16.62 -16.53 17.11
CA ILE A 398 -15.55 -15.74 17.75
C ILE A 398 -15.35 -14.46 16.99
N THR A 399 -15.47 -13.33 17.67
CA THR A 399 -15.07 -12.01 17.14
C THR A 399 -13.60 -11.78 17.46
N PHE A 400 -12.82 -11.33 16.48
CA PHE A 400 -11.40 -10.98 16.65
C PHE A 400 -11.00 -9.86 15.70
N GLY A 401 -10.03 -9.05 16.11
CA GLY A 401 -9.42 -8.00 15.31
C GLY A 401 -8.17 -8.48 14.58
N GLY A 402 -7.59 -7.64 13.70
CA GLY A 402 -6.30 -7.89 13.06
C GLY A 402 -5.17 -7.15 13.76
N GLY A 403 -4.23 -7.89 14.33
CA GLY A 403 -3.13 -7.32 15.10
C GLY A 403 -2.25 -6.36 14.31
N GLY A 404 -2.05 -6.62 13.02
CA GLY A 404 -1.29 -5.73 12.13
C GLY A 404 -2.02 -4.44 11.79
N SER A 405 -3.35 -4.48 11.77
CA SER A 405 -4.19 -3.29 11.55
C SER A 405 -4.34 -2.41 12.78
N GLY A 406 -4.04 -2.95 13.97
CA GLY A 406 -4.13 -2.28 15.25
C GLY A 406 -5.24 -2.79 16.14
N ILE A 407 -4.83 -3.33 17.27
CA ILE A 407 -5.71 -3.70 18.38
C ILE A 407 -5.12 -3.08 19.64
N LEU A 408 -5.96 -2.41 20.45
CA LEU A 408 -5.61 -2.03 21.80
C LEU A 408 -6.27 -2.98 22.78
N PHE A 409 -5.46 -3.63 23.60
CA PHE A 409 -5.88 -4.51 24.69
C PHE A 409 -5.84 -3.75 26.02
N PRO A 410 -6.91 -3.78 26.83
CA PRO A 410 -6.92 -3.18 28.16
C PRO A 410 -5.86 -3.80 29.09
N PRO A 411 -5.45 -3.10 30.15
CA PRO A 411 -4.60 -3.67 31.18
C PRO A 411 -5.21 -4.95 31.79
N ASN A 412 -4.38 -5.94 32.04
CA ASN A 412 -4.80 -7.20 32.69
C ASN A 412 -5.95 -7.95 32.00
N CYS A 413 -6.18 -7.72 30.68
CA CYS A 413 -7.32 -8.31 29.97
C CYS A 413 -7.29 -9.85 29.96
N PHE A 414 -6.12 -10.47 29.98
CA PHE A 414 -5.96 -11.93 29.99
C PHE A 414 -5.11 -12.36 31.18
N LYS A 415 -5.71 -12.41 32.36
CA LYS A 415 -5.02 -12.81 33.60
C LYS A 415 -4.54 -14.27 33.55
N GLU A 416 -5.33 -15.12 32.94
CA GLU A 416 -5.03 -16.55 32.76
C GLU A 416 -5.20 -16.90 31.29
N TYR A 417 -4.20 -17.58 30.74
CA TYR A 417 -4.26 -18.09 29.40
C TYR A 417 -3.45 -19.40 29.30
N THR A 418 -3.90 -20.28 28.39
CA THR A 418 -3.22 -21.54 28.06
C THR A 418 -2.67 -21.44 26.65
N LEU A 419 -1.36 -21.55 26.50
CA LEU A 419 -0.69 -21.55 25.21
C LEU A 419 0.01 -22.90 25.00
N THR A 420 -0.71 -23.86 24.43
CA THR A 420 -0.19 -25.20 24.14
C THR A 420 0.70 -25.21 22.89
N PRO A 421 1.58 -26.22 22.72
CA PRO A 421 2.36 -26.37 21.48
C PRO A 421 1.49 -26.39 20.23
N LYS A 422 0.32 -27.03 20.26
CA LYS A 422 -0.62 -27.05 19.11
C LYS A 422 -1.17 -25.68 18.78
N ILE A 423 -1.52 -24.86 19.79
CA ILE A 423 -1.93 -23.48 19.58
C ILE A 423 -0.78 -22.68 18.95
N ILE A 424 0.44 -22.80 19.49
CA ILE A 424 1.63 -22.12 18.97
C ILE A 424 1.87 -22.45 17.50
N GLU A 425 1.73 -23.71 17.10
CA GLU A 425 1.91 -24.17 15.71
C GLU A 425 0.90 -23.56 14.74
N THR A 426 -0.28 -23.17 15.21
CA THR A 426 -1.26 -22.46 14.36
C THR A 426 -0.76 -21.11 13.90
N LYS A 427 0.06 -20.42 14.70
CA LYS A 427 0.54 -19.04 14.48
C LYS A 427 -0.60 -18.03 14.28
N HIS A 428 -1.81 -18.37 14.70
CA HIS A 428 -3.04 -17.58 14.51
C HIS A 428 -3.40 -16.84 15.80
N ASP A 429 -2.54 -15.92 16.18
CA ASP A 429 -2.66 -15.15 17.41
C ASP A 429 -3.93 -14.28 17.46
N ASP A 430 -4.34 -13.69 16.35
CA ASP A 430 -5.52 -12.83 16.28
C ASP A 430 -6.80 -13.58 16.70
N PHE A 431 -7.03 -14.77 16.13
CA PHE A 431 -8.18 -15.61 16.50
C PHE A 431 -8.08 -16.10 17.94
N TYR A 432 -6.88 -16.47 18.38
CA TYR A 432 -6.64 -16.89 19.75
C TYR A 432 -7.00 -15.79 20.76
N TYR A 433 -6.62 -14.53 20.51
CA TYR A 433 -7.00 -13.40 21.38
C TYR A 433 -8.50 -13.17 21.35
N GLY A 434 -9.17 -13.40 20.23
CA GLY A 434 -10.64 -13.40 20.15
C GLY A 434 -11.26 -14.47 21.07
N CYS A 435 -10.70 -15.67 21.10
CA CYS A 435 -11.14 -16.73 22.01
C CYS A 435 -10.93 -16.36 23.48
N LEU A 436 -9.77 -15.78 23.81
CA LEU A 436 -9.49 -15.31 25.19
C LEU A 436 -10.45 -14.19 25.60
N ALA A 437 -10.73 -13.24 24.71
CA ALA A 437 -11.69 -12.15 24.97
C ALA A 437 -13.08 -12.71 25.24
N LYS A 438 -13.55 -13.67 24.45
CA LYS A 438 -14.84 -14.32 24.67
C LYS A 438 -14.88 -15.07 26.01
N LYS A 439 -13.83 -15.80 26.37
CA LYS A 439 -13.74 -16.50 27.67
C LYS A 439 -13.73 -15.53 28.85
N ALA A 440 -13.05 -14.40 28.71
CA ALA A 440 -12.98 -13.36 29.74
C ALA A 440 -14.21 -12.45 29.79
N GLY A 441 -15.15 -12.58 28.86
CA GLY A 441 -16.33 -11.71 28.75
C GLY A 441 -16.00 -10.27 28.40
N ILE A 442 -14.91 -10.05 27.63
CA ILE A 442 -14.47 -8.72 27.23
C ILE A 442 -15.05 -8.40 25.84
N ASP A 443 -15.78 -7.31 25.77
CA ASP A 443 -16.38 -6.84 24.52
C ASP A 443 -15.37 -6.11 23.61
N TRP A 444 -15.68 -6.09 22.33
CA TRP A 444 -14.96 -5.36 21.30
C TRP A 444 -15.62 -4.04 20.99
N TYR A 445 -14.86 -2.98 20.87
CA TYR A 445 -15.26 -1.74 20.22
C TYR A 445 -14.58 -1.66 18.85
N ILE A 446 -15.38 -1.61 17.78
CA ILE A 446 -14.86 -1.57 16.42
C ILE A 446 -15.02 -0.17 15.85
N ILE A 447 -13.94 0.37 15.32
CA ILE A 447 -13.92 1.70 14.70
C ILE A 447 -14.45 1.54 13.27
N ASN A 448 -15.73 1.88 13.04
CA ASN A 448 -16.43 1.53 11.81
C ASN A 448 -16.17 2.42 10.61
N ASP A 449 -15.63 3.62 10.75
CA ASP A 449 -15.59 4.62 9.69
C ASP A 449 -14.19 4.94 9.14
N VAL A 450 -13.18 4.16 9.50
CA VAL A 450 -11.81 4.35 9.02
C VAL A 450 -11.55 3.43 7.83
N PRO A 451 -11.15 3.93 6.65
CA PRO A 451 -10.69 3.09 5.56
C PRO A 451 -9.54 2.20 6.07
N ARG A 452 -9.63 0.89 5.83
CA ARG A 452 -8.71 -0.14 6.37
C ARG A 452 -7.22 0.19 6.22
N ASP A 453 -6.87 1.01 5.24
CA ASP A 453 -5.50 1.30 4.85
C ASP A 453 -5.11 2.77 5.06
N SER A 454 -5.92 3.55 5.79
CA SER A 454 -5.61 4.97 6.04
C SER A 454 -4.52 5.17 7.10
N ASN A 455 -4.33 4.19 7.98
CA ASN A 455 -3.44 4.31 9.15
C ASN A 455 -2.12 3.53 9.02
N PHE A 456 -1.99 2.68 7.98
CA PHE A 456 -0.78 1.90 7.78
C PHE A 456 -0.62 1.42 6.32
N GLU A 457 0.60 1.06 5.96
CA GLU A 457 1.00 0.52 4.67
C GLU A 457 1.94 -0.68 4.86
N SER A 458 1.70 -1.77 4.13
CA SER A 458 2.60 -2.93 4.19
C SER A 458 3.94 -2.63 3.50
N ILE A 459 5.02 -2.78 4.24
CA ILE A 459 6.39 -2.66 3.73
C ILE A 459 6.83 -3.97 3.07
N ASP A 460 6.47 -5.09 3.68
CA ASP A 460 6.88 -6.41 3.24
C ASP A 460 5.75 -7.41 3.43
N SER A 461 5.24 -7.89 2.29
CA SER A 461 4.30 -9.00 2.24
C SER A 461 4.96 -10.33 1.90
N VAL A 462 6.24 -10.35 1.48
CA VAL A 462 6.92 -11.55 0.97
C VAL A 462 7.13 -12.59 2.07
N TYR A 463 7.52 -12.13 3.24
CA TYR A 463 7.76 -12.99 4.41
C TYR A 463 6.62 -12.95 5.42
N SER A 464 5.44 -12.47 5.02
CA SER A 464 4.26 -12.48 5.89
C SER A 464 3.85 -13.93 6.17
N VAL A 465 3.68 -14.23 7.45
CA VAL A 465 3.22 -15.54 7.91
C VAL A 465 1.78 -15.78 7.46
N SER A 466 0.96 -14.72 7.40
CA SER A 466 -0.45 -14.77 7.01
C SER A 466 -0.69 -15.29 5.58
N ASN A 467 0.27 -15.15 4.66
CA ASN A 467 0.12 -15.61 3.28
C ASN A 467 0.05 -17.14 3.12
N LYS A 468 0.37 -17.90 4.16
CA LYS A 468 0.30 -19.37 4.18
C LYS A 468 -0.98 -19.91 4.82
N PHE A 469 -1.77 -19.08 5.51
CA PHE A 469 -2.92 -19.51 6.32
C PHE A 469 -4.24 -19.64 5.56
N TYR A 470 -4.43 -18.93 4.46
CA TYR A 470 -5.73 -18.90 3.77
C TYR A 470 -6.25 -20.23 3.22
N ILE A 471 -5.41 -21.26 3.18
CA ILE A 471 -5.78 -22.58 2.63
C ILE A 471 -6.51 -23.45 3.67
N ASN A 472 -6.22 -23.29 4.98
CA ASN A 472 -6.77 -24.12 6.06
C ASN A 472 -7.13 -23.35 7.33
N GLU A 473 -7.52 -22.08 7.23
CA GLU A 473 -7.76 -21.20 8.40
C GLU A 473 -8.85 -21.75 9.34
N ASN A 474 -9.91 -22.36 8.78
CA ASN A 474 -10.96 -22.98 9.61
C ASN A 474 -10.43 -24.16 10.44
N ASP A 475 -9.50 -24.93 9.92
CA ASP A 475 -8.91 -26.04 10.66
C ASP A 475 -7.99 -25.53 11.77
N LEU A 476 -7.23 -24.46 11.54
CA LEU A 476 -6.43 -23.82 12.57
C LEU A 476 -7.31 -23.23 13.69
N CYS A 477 -8.43 -22.60 13.34
CA CYS A 477 -9.40 -22.10 14.31
C CYS A 477 -9.97 -23.24 15.17
N LYS A 478 -10.32 -24.39 14.56
CA LYS A 478 -10.79 -25.58 15.30
C LYS A 478 -9.76 -26.09 16.30
N VAL A 479 -8.48 -26.18 15.91
CA VAL A 479 -7.40 -26.57 16.82
C VAL A 479 -7.37 -25.66 18.05
N ILE A 480 -7.49 -24.35 17.85
CA ILE A 480 -7.50 -23.39 18.97
C ILE A 480 -8.72 -23.59 19.86
N LEU A 481 -9.91 -23.76 19.27
CA LEU A 481 -11.15 -23.97 20.02
C LEU A 481 -11.09 -25.27 20.83
N ASP A 482 -10.61 -26.36 20.23
CA ASP A 482 -10.49 -27.65 20.90
C ASP A 482 -9.51 -27.60 22.06
N GLU A 483 -8.33 -27.03 21.88
CA GLU A 483 -7.32 -26.88 22.94
C GLU A 483 -7.80 -25.95 24.08
N LEU A 484 -8.65 -24.98 23.79
CA LEU A 484 -9.24 -24.09 24.78
C LEU A 484 -10.54 -24.65 25.40
N GLY A 485 -11.04 -25.80 24.95
CA GLY A 485 -12.29 -26.38 25.41
C GLY A 485 -13.53 -25.52 25.03
N MET A 486 -13.47 -24.83 23.92
CA MET A 486 -14.56 -23.97 23.40
C MET A 486 -15.24 -24.73 22.26
N LYS A 487 -16.52 -25.08 22.44
CA LYS A 487 -17.35 -25.75 21.42
C LYS A 487 -18.23 -24.75 20.69
#